data_22e7702a7f0a667383bd6949b52fd4e7
#
_entry.id   22e7702a7f0a667383bd6949b52fd4e7
#
_cell.length_a   1.000
_cell.length_b   1.000
_cell.length_c   1.000
_cell.angle_alpha   90.00
_cell.angle_beta   90.00
_cell.angle_gamma   90.00
#
_symmetry.space_group_name_H-M   'P 1'
#
loop_
_entity.id
_entity.type
_entity.pdbx_description
1 polymer ?
#
loop_
_entity_poly.entity_id
_entity_poly.type
_entity_poly.pdbx_seq_one_letter_code
_entity_poly.pdbx_strand_id
1 'polypeptide(L)'
;MTMIEAIRDAHDIAMDRDERVVVFGEDVGFFGGVFRCTAGLQKKYGATRCFDTPISELGIVGTAIGMAANDMRPVVEVQFADYMYPAYDQLVSEAARLRYRSAGEFTCPIVVRMPTGGGIFGAQTHSQSPEALFTHVAGLKTVVPSTPADAKGLLLAAIEDPDPVIFLEPKRIYNGPFDGHHDRPLVGWKKHELGEVPEGHTPVPLGKAALRAEGDDLTIVTYGTMVHVALGVVAGAGLSADVIDLRTLVPLDIDAVVASVKRTGRCLVLHEATLTSGFGAELAAQVQEACFYHLEAPVKRVAGWDTPYPHAGEWDYFPGPERLLRNIEALLEA
;
A
#
# COMPACT_ATOMS: atom_id res chain seq x y z
N MET A 1 -13.83 -1.91 12.07
CA MET A 1 -12.84 -0.85 12.46
C MET A 1 -12.62 0.12 11.30
N THR A 2 -12.08 1.31 11.54
CA THR A 2 -11.43 2.11 10.49
C THR A 2 -10.05 1.55 10.19
N MET A 3 -9.43 1.93 9.07
CA MET A 3 -8.05 1.51 8.76
C MET A 3 -7.05 2.04 9.80
N ILE A 4 -7.24 3.27 10.28
CA ILE A 4 -6.44 3.86 11.38
C ILE A 4 -6.53 2.99 12.65
N GLU A 5 -7.74 2.58 13.04
CA GLU A 5 -7.94 1.72 14.21
C GLU A 5 -7.32 0.33 14.01
N ALA A 6 -7.39 -0.22 12.80
CA ALA A 6 -6.82 -1.52 12.46
C ALA A 6 -5.28 -1.51 12.49
N ILE A 7 -4.65 -0.44 11.97
CA ILE A 7 -3.20 -0.22 12.06
C ILE A 7 -2.76 -0.07 13.51
N ARG A 8 -3.51 0.71 14.32
CA ARG A 8 -3.22 0.86 15.75
C ARG A 8 -3.34 -0.47 16.50
N ASP A 9 -4.36 -1.26 16.21
CA ASP A 9 -4.57 -2.57 16.79
C ASP A 9 -3.44 -3.56 16.45
N ALA A 10 -2.94 -3.51 15.20
CA ALA A 10 -1.77 -4.29 14.80
C ALA A 10 -0.51 -3.93 15.61
N HIS A 11 -0.25 -2.62 15.82
CA HIS A 11 0.86 -2.19 16.67
C HIS A 11 0.68 -2.67 18.11
N ASP A 12 -0.52 -2.50 18.67
CA ASP A 12 -0.82 -2.91 20.04
C ASP A 12 -0.58 -4.40 20.25
N ILE A 13 -1.07 -5.24 19.33
CA ILE A 13 -0.85 -6.69 19.37
C ILE A 13 0.63 -7.04 19.22
N ALA A 14 1.34 -6.43 18.27
CA ALA A 14 2.76 -6.73 18.05
C ALA A 14 3.62 -6.33 19.25
N MET A 15 3.40 -5.15 19.84
CA MET A 15 4.13 -4.66 21.01
C MET A 15 3.84 -5.50 22.29
N ASP A 16 2.61 -6.00 22.42
CA ASP A 16 2.23 -6.88 23.54
C ASP A 16 2.91 -8.25 23.45
N ARG A 17 3.10 -8.76 22.25
CA ARG A 17 3.66 -10.09 21.97
C ARG A 17 5.19 -10.15 21.95
N ASP A 18 5.86 -9.07 21.56
CA ASP A 18 7.31 -9.02 21.39
C ASP A 18 7.88 -7.70 21.95
N GLU A 19 8.69 -7.82 23.00
CA GLU A 19 9.32 -6.65 23.65
C GLU A 19 10.35 -5.94 22.76
N ARG A 20 10.83 -6.59 21.69
CA ARG A 20 11.74 -6.01 20.70
C ARG A 20 11.06 -5.03 19.74
N VAL A 21 9.72 -5.09 19.62
CA VAL A 21 8.97 -4.16 18.78
C VAL A 21 8.97 -2.77 19.40
N VAL A 22 9.49 -1.80 18.69
CA VAL A 22 9.50 -0.37 19.06
C VAL A 22 8.89 0.46 17.94
N VAL A 23 8.11 1.49 18.31
CA VAL A 23 7.38 2.33 17.35
C VAL A 23 7.83 3.78 17.53
N PHE A 24 8.33 4.42 16.49
CA PHE A 24 8.79 5.79 16.59
C PHE A 24 8.74 6.56 15.26
N GLY A 25 8.84 7.87 15.37
CA GLY A 25 8.77 8.82 14.27
C GLY A 25 8.34 10.19 14.78
N GLU A 26 8.04 11.10 13.87
CA GLU A 26 7.58 12.44 14.21
C GLU A 26 6.16 12.38 14.76
N ASP A 27 5.94 12.97 15.95
CA ASP A 27 4.65 13.00 16.67
C ASP A 27 4.03 11.61 16.98
N VAL A 28 4.78 10.53 16.82
CA VAL A 28 4.31 9.14 16.99
C VAL A 28 4.03 8.79 18.44
N GLY A 29 4.82 9.33 19.36
CA GLY A 29 4.76 9.01 20.79
C GLY A 29 3.59 9.68 21.49
N PHE A 30 3.79 10.92 21.98
CA PHE A 30 2.80 11.61 22.81
C PHE A 30 1.51 11.91 22.05
N PHE A 31 1.62 12.44 20.86
CA PHE A 31 0.45 12.81 20.04
C PHE A 31 -0.24 11.59 19.43
N GLY A 32 0.51 10.54 19.06
CA GLY A 32 -0.01 9.30 18.48
C GLY A 32 -0.11 9.31 16.95
N GLY A 33 0.79 10.04 16.31
CA GLY A 33 0.86 10.23 14.86
C GLY A 33 -0.15 11.26 14.34
N VAL A 34 0.17 11.90 13.22
CA VAL A 34 -0.68 12.91 12.56
C VAL A 34 -2.07 12.35 12.25
N PHE A 35 -2.13 11.10 11.82
CA PHE A 35 -3.38 10.38 11.52
C PHE A 35 -3.87 9.50 12.66
N ARG A 36 -3.24 9.55 13.84
CA ARG A 36 -3.65 8.84 15.06
C ARG A 36 -3.47 7.31 15.02
N CYS A 37 -2.65 6.80 14.12
CA CYS A 37 -2.38 5.36 13.99
C CYS A 37 -1.61 4.76 15.16
N THR A 38 -0.99 5.59 16.02
CA THR A 38 -0.23 5.17 17.22
C THR A 38 -0.79 5.76 18.52
N ALA A 39 -2.01 6.32 18.46
CA ALA A 39 -2.62 6.97 19.62
C ALA A 39 -2.76 6.04 20.82
N GLY A 40 -2.20 6.46 21.97
CA GLY A 40 -2.25 5.72 23.23
C GLY A 40 -1.15 4.68 23.45
N LEU A 41 -0.37 4.33 22.43
CA LEU A 41 0.70 3.33 22.56
C LEU A 41 1.78 3.76 23.55
N GLN A 42 2.24 5.03 23.51
CA GLN A 42 3.22 5.53 24.46
C GLN A 42 2.71 5.44 25.91
N LYS A 43 1.42 5.75 26.14
CA LYS A 43 0.82 5.63 27.47
C LYS A 43 0.80 4.18 27.97
N LYS A 44 0.59 3.22 27.07
CA LYS A 44 0.53 1.78 27.42
C LYS A 44 1.89 1.14 27.59
N TYR A 45 2.84 1.43 26.69
CA TYR A 45 4.13 0.72 26.60
C TYR A 45 5.34 1.55 27.08
N GLY A 46 5.13 2.82 27.37
CA GLY A 46 6.19 3.74 27.83
C GLY A 46 6.96 4.40 26.70
N ALA A 47 7.67 5.48 27.05
CA ALA A 47 8.43 6.31 26.10
C ALA A 47 9.71 5.65 25.56
N THR A 48 10.10 4.49 26.08
CA THR A 48 11.22 3.69 25.53
C THR A 48 10.79 2.75 24.40
N ARG A 49 9.50 2.47 24.32
CA ARG A 49 8.93 1.55 23.31
C ARG A 49 8.11 2.29 22.25
N CYS A 50 7.55 3.46 22.56
CA CYS A 50 6.84 4.32 21.63
C CYS A 50 7.24 5.77 21.89
N PHE A 51 7.95 6.42 20.95
CA PHE A 51 8.54 7.73 21.20
C PHE A 51 8.61 8.62 19.96
N ASP A 52 8.71 9.92 20.24
CA ASP A 52 8.86 10.97 19.24
C ASP A 52 10.33 11.14 18.83
N THR A 53 10.56 11.55 17.59
CA THR A 53 11.86 11.92 17.05
C THR A 53 11.88 13.38 16.61
N PRO A 54 13.06 14.00 16.44
CA PRO A 54 13.17 15.20 15.62
C PRO A 54 12.71 14.95 14.17
N ILE A 55 12.42 16.05 13.45
CA ILE A 55 12.14 16.02 12.01
C ILE A 55 13.44 15.68 11.27
N SER A 56 13.63 14.41 11.00
CA SER A 56 14.82 13.89 10.32
C SER A 56 14.54 12.47 9.81
N GLU A 57 13.92 12.34 8.66
CA GLU A 57 13.52 11.04 8.10
C GLU A 57 14.72 10.14 7.83
N LEU A 58 15.86 10.73 7.40
CA LEU A 58 17.14 10.03 7.29
C LEU A 58 17.59 9.47 8.65
N GLY A 59 17.49 10.27 9.70
CA GLY A 59 17.83 9.85 11.07
C GLY A 59 16.89 8.78 11.61
N ILE A 60 15.59 8.88 11.33
CA ILE A 60 14.57 7.90 11.71
C ILE A 60 14.92 6.53 11.11
N VAL A 61 15.08 6.46 9.80
CA VAL A 61 15.35 5.19 9.11
C VAL A 61 16.75 4.66 9.44
N GLY A 62 17.78 5.53 9.50
CA GLY A 62 19.13 5.12 9.89
C GLY A 62 19.19 4.53 11.30
N THR A 63 18.46 5.13 12.25
CA THR A 63 18.32 4.61 13.62
C THR A 63 17.62 3.24 13.63
N ALA A 64 16.55 3.08 12.84
CA ALA A 64 15.85 1.81 12.70
C ALA A 64 16.77 0.68 12.21
N ILE A 65 17.61 0.95 11.21
CA ILE A 65 18.58 -0.03 10.70
C ILE A 65 19.58 -0.44 11.80
N GLY A 66 20.09 0.52 12.55
CA GLY A 66 21.00 0.26 13.67
C GLY A 66 20.33 -0.55 14.80
N MET A 67 19.06 -0.25 15.11
CA MET A 67 18.27 -1.03 16.07
C MET A 67 18.02 -2.45 15.58
N ALA A 68 17.67 -2.62 14.30
CA ALA A 68 17.47 -3.94 13.69
C ALA A 68 18.73 -4.80 13.74
N ALA A 69 19.90 -4.22 13.48
CA ALA A 69 21.19 -4.89 13.61
C ALA A 69 21.51 -5.31 15.08
N ASN A 70 20.80 -4.75 16.06
CA ASN A 70 20.88 -5.11 17.47
C ASN A 70 19.65 -5.90 17.97
N ASP A 71 19.04 -6.70 17.11
CA ASP A 71 17.92 -7.62 17.41
C ASP A 71 16.59 -6.94 17.81
N MET A 72 16.43 -5.63 17.54
CA MET A 72 15.14 -4.95 17.71
C MET A 72 14.28 -5.09 16.44
N ARG A 73 12.97 -4.83 16.58
CA ARG A 73 12.00 -4.82 15.49
C ARG A 73 11.34 -3.43 15.39
N PRO A 74 12.03 -2.46 14.80
CA PRO A 74 11.51 -1.10 14.71
C PRO A 74 10.43 -0.96 13.64
N VAL A 75 9.33 -0.30 14.02
CA VAL A 75 8.29 0.19 13.14
C VAL A 75 8.35 1.69 13.15
N VAL A 76 8.76 2.28 12.04
CA VAL A 76 8.92 3.74 11.96
C VAL A 76 7.86 4.36 11.07
N GLU A 77 7.46 5.59 11.41
CA GLU A 77 6.54 6.40 10.60
C GLU A 77 7.30 7.59 10.01
N VAL A 78 7.25 7.70 8.68
CA VAL A 78 7.48 8.94 7.94
C VAL A 78 6.11 9.56 7.70
N GLN A 79 5.89 10.81 8.15
CA GLN A 79 4.56 11.42 8.23
C GLN A 79 3.78 11.43 6.90
N PHE A 80 4.50 11.56 5.76
CA PHE A 80 3.96 11.43 4.40
C PHE A 80 5.01 10.78 3.50
N ALA A 81 4.57 9.98 2.56
CA ALA A 81 5.47 9.37 1.57
C ALA A 81 6.28 10.39 0.77
N ASP A 82 5.79 11.62 0.68
CA ASP A 82 6.46 12.78 0.06
C ASP A 82 7.74 13.20 0.77
N TYR A 83 7.87 12.90 2.07
CA TYR A 83 9.03 13.31 2.89
C TYR A 83 10.11 12.24 2.98
N MET A 84 9.91 11.08 2.35
CA MET A 84 10.83 9.96 2.45
C MET A 84 12.15 10.17 1.68
N TYR A 85 12.24 11.14 0.77
CA TYR A 85 13.40 11.29 -0.10
C TYR A 85 14.74 11.43 0.64
N PRO A 86 14.87 12.17 1.74
CA PRO A 86 16.10 12.19 2.53
C PRO A 86 16.46 10.82 3.13
N ALA A 87 15.46 9.98 3.44
CA ALA A 87 15.63 8.64 3.98
C ALA A 87 15.85 7.57 2.91
N TYR A 88 15.58 7.87 1.64
CA TYR A 88 15.66 6.91 0.54
C TYR A 88 17.07 6.29 0.40
N ASP A 89 18.11 7.07 0.61
CA ASP A 89 19.48 6.56 0.62
C ASP A 89 19.67 5.45 1.67
N GLN A 90 19.15 5.64 2.88
CA GLN A 90 19.22 4.64 3.96
C GLN A 90 18.49 3.34 3.59
N LEU A 91 17.36 3.46 2.92
CA LEU A 91 16.56 2.30 2.47
C LEU A 91 17.30 1.53 1.37
N VAL A 92 17.80 2.24 0.33
CA VAL A 92 18.43 1.63 -0.84
C VAL A 92 19.84 1.15 -0.56
N SER A 93 20.65 1.98 0.09
CA SER A 93 22.07 1.70 0.28
C SER A 93 22.35 0.79 1.47
N GLU A 94 21.53 0.86 2.52
CA GLU A 94 21.77 0.12 3.75
C GLU A 94 20.72 -0.96 4.01
N ALA A 95 19.45 -0.62 4.25
CA ALA A 95 18.43 -1.58 4.66
C ALA A 95 18.25 -2.73 3.64
N ALA A 96 18.07 -2.40 2.37
CA ALA A 96 17.86 -3.38 1.30
C ALA A 96 19.02 -4.35 1.11
N ARG A 97 20.23 -3.93 1.45
CA ARG A 97 21.47 -4.67 1.17
C ARG A 97 22.09 -5.34 2.39
N LEU A 98 21.61 -5.05 3.59
CA LEU A 98 22.24 -5.50 4.84
C LEU A 98 22.39 -7.02 4.90
N ARG A 99 21.31 -7.76 4.64
CA ARG A 99 21.34 -9.23 4.61
C ARG A 99 22.32 -9.79 3.56
N TYR A 100 22.26 -9.25 2.34
CA TYR A 100 23.13 -9.71 1.25
C TYR A 100 24.62 -9.39 1.53
N ARG A 101 24.90 -8.16 1.98
CA ARG A 101 26.26 -7.68 2.29
C ARG A 101 26.90 -8.45 3.42
N SER A 102 26.12 -8.87 4.42
CA SER A 102 26.58 -9.66 5.56
C SER A 102 26.58 -11.17 5.32
N ALA A 103 26.29 -11.64 4.12
CA ALA A 103 26.10 -13.04 3.80
C ALA A 103 25.07 -13.75 4.71
N GLY A 104 24.04 -13.01 5.15
CA GLY A 104 22.97 -13.51 6.02
C GLY A 104 23.24 -13.42 7.51
N GLU A 105 24.38 -12.91 7.95
CA GLU A 105 24.72 -12.73 9.36
C GLU A 105 23.78 -11.74 10.04
N PHE A 106 23.41 -10.64 9.34
CA PHE A 106 22.44 -9.66 9.80
C PHE A 106 21.15 -9.72 8.97
N THR A 107 20.04 -9.56 9.64
CA THR A 107 18.72 -9.28 9.03
C THR A 107 18.36 -7.81 9.27
N CYS A 108 17.35 -7.30 8.58
CA CYS A 108 16.90 -5.92 8.76
C CYS A 108 15.38 -5.87 8.95
N PRO A 109 14.86 -6.38 10.09
CA PRO A 109 13.42 -6.47 10.35
C PRO A 109 12.83 -5.10 10.71
N ILE A 110 12.82 -4.18 9.75
CA ILE A 110 12.22 -2.86 9.90
C ILE A 110 10.94 -2.74 9.09
N VAL A 111 9.96 -2.01 9.61
CA VAL A 111 8.80 -1.56 8.85
C VAL A 111 8.84 -0.05 8.75
N VAL A 112 8.82 0.48 7.53
CA VAL A 112 8.72 1.92 7.28
C VAL A 112 7.32 2.21 6.77
N ARG A 113 6.49 2.80 7.63
CA ARG A 113 5.10 3.17 7.35
C ARG A 113 5.03 4.58 6.81
N MET A 114 4.23 4.77 5.77
CA MET A 114 4.07 6.08 5.13
C MET A 114 2.63 6.26 4.62
N PRO A 115 1.89 7.28 5.08
CA PRO A 115 0.66 7.70 4.43
C PRO A 115 0.95 8.14 2.99
N THR A 116 0.20 7.59 2.02
CA THR A 116 0.44 7.77 0.58
C THR A 116 -0.83 8.16 -0.18
N GLY A 117 -0.66 8.64 -1.40
CA GLY A 117 -1.75 9.00 -2.31
C GLY A 117 -2.45 10.32 -1.97
N GLY A 118 -3.45 10.70 -2.74
CA GLY A 118 -4.27 11.88 -2.52
C GLY A 118 -5.29 11.73 -1.40
N GLY A 119 -6.28 12.61 -1.37
CA GLY A 119 -7.42 12.54 -0.44
C GLY A 119 -7.51 13.65 0.59
N ILE A 120 -6.52 14.52 0.67
CA ILE A 120 -6.49 15.65 1.61
C ILE A 120 -6.22 16.99 0.94
N PHE A 121 -6.19 17.05 -0.39
CA PHE A 121 -5.80 18.22 -1.18
C PHE A 121 -4.42 18.77 -0.79
N GLY A 122 -3.50 17.87 -0.46
CA GLY A 122 -2.16 18.21 0.02
C GLY A 122 -1.16 18.60 -1.07
N ALA A 123 -1.59 18.67 -2.33
CA ALA A 123 -0.76 19.03 -3.49
C ALA A 123 0.52 18.19 -3.61
N GLN A 124 1.61 18.81 -4.06
CA GLN A 124 2.86 18.15 -4.44
C GLN A 124 3.62 17.53 -3.26
N THR A 125 3.37 17.99 -2.04
CA THR A 125 4.16 17.61 -0.86
C THR A 125 3.43 16.69 0.11
N HIS A 126 2.18 16.29 -0.19
CA HIS A 126 1.37 15.45 0.71
C HIS A 126 0.48 14.45 -0.05
N SER A 127 0.74 14.20 -1.33
CA SER A 127 -0.19 13.39 -2.16
C SER A 127 0.50 12.41 -3.10
N GLN A 128 1.81 12.18 -2.93
CA GLN A 128 2.56 11.31 -3.81
C GLN A 128 2.23 9.82 -3.58
N SER A 129 2.40 9.04 -4.65
CA SER A 129 2.30 7.58 -4.67
C SER A 129 3.62 7.02 -5.21
N PRO A 130 4.65 6.89 -4.34
CA PRO A 130 6.03 6.60 -4.77
C PRO A 130 6.37 5.10 -4.83
N GLU A 131 5.38 4.21 -4.85
CA GLU A 131 5.59 2.76 -4.79
C GLU A 131 6.60 2.24 -5.82
N ALA A 132 6.63 2.81 -7.03
CA ALA A 132 7.56 2.40 -8.09
C ALA A 132 9.04 2.58 -7.69
N LEU A 133 9.36 3.55 -6.84
CA LEU A 133 10.73 3.76 -6.35
C LEU A 133 11.19 2.62 -5.46
N PHE A 134 10.29 2.08 -4.64
CA PHE A 134 10.62 0.99 -3.72
C PHE A 134 10.58 -0.38 -4.40
N THR A 135 9.63 -0.60 -5.30
CA THR A 135 9.50 -1.87 -6.03
C THR A 135 10.67 -2.15 -6.96
N HIS A 136 11.39 -1.10 -7.40
CA HIS A 136 12.61 -1.23 -8.20
C HIS A 136 13.83 -1.70 -7.38
N VAL A 137 13.79 -1.56 -6.06
CA VAL A 137 14.94 -1.84 -5.18
C VAL A 137 14.94 -3.28 -4.69
N ALA A 138 15.85 -4.10 -5.21
CA ALA A 138 16.03 -5.46 -4.73
C ALA A 138 16.42 -5.47 -3.23
N GLY A 139 15.68 -6.25 -2.43
CA GLY A 139 15.86 -6.35 -0.98
C GLY A 139 14.84 -5.58 -0.15
N LEU A 140 13.97 -4.76 -0.78
CA LEU A 140 12.80 -4.16 -0.13
C LEU A 140 11.54 -4.93 -0.48
N LYS A 141 10.64 -5.11 0.49
CA LYS A 141 9.25 -5.54 0.27
C LYS A 141 8.35 -4.31 0.27
N THR A 142 7.28 -4.32 -0.52
CA THR A 142 6.37 -3.18 -0.65
C THR A 142 4.93 -3.62 -0.53
N VAL A 143 4.20 -3.04 0.41
CA VAL A 143 2.83 -3.41 0.79
C VAL A 143 1.91 -2.20 0.68
N VAL A 144 0.71 -2.38 0.12
CA VAL A 144 -0.32 -1.33 -0.04
C VAL A 144 -1.70 -1.92 0.28
N PRO A 145 -2.18 -1.87 1.52
CA PRO A 145 -3.48 -2.43 1.89
C PRO A 145 -4.64 -1.63 1.30
N SER A 146 -5.78 -2.29 1.09
CA SER A 146 -7.02 -1.67 0.62
C SER A 146 -8.18 -1.72 1.63
N THR A 147 -8.07 -2.55 2.67
CA THR A 147 -9.10 -2.74 3.68
C THR A 147 -8.52 -2.69 5.09
N PRO A 148 -9.32 -2.39 6.12
CA PRO A 148 -8.87 -2.45 7.52
C PRO A 148 -8.34 -3.83 7.93
N ALA A 149 -8.96 -4.90 7.49
CA ALA A 149 -8.52 -6.26 7.78
C ALA A 149 -7.14 -6.56 7.18
N ASP A 150 -6.92 -6.15 5.90
CA ASP A 150 -5.62 -6.29 5.27
C ASP A 150 -4.57 -5.37 5.91
N ALA A 151 -4.93 -4.14 6.27
CA ALA A 151 -4.00 -3.23 6.93
C ALA A 151 -3.47 -3.82 8.24
N LYS A 152 -4.35 -4.40 9.07
CA LYS A 152 -3.95 -5.11 10.28
C LYS A 152 -3.10 -6.34 9.98
N GLY A 153 -3.62 -7.24 9.14
CA GLY A 153 -2.98 -8.53 8.90
C GLY A 153 -1.64 -8.43 8.19
N LEU A 154 -1.54 -7.55 7.19
CA LEU A 154 -0.29 -7.29 6.47
C LEU A 154 0.75 -6.56 7.34
N LEU A 155 0.31 -5.64 8.22
CA LEU A 155 1.23 -4.98 9.14
C LEU A 155 1.79 -5.95 10.18
N LEU A 156 0.97 -6.85 10.73
CA LEU A 156 1.45 -7.92 11.60
C LEU A 156 2.49 -8.80 10.90
N ALA A 157 2.22 -9.23 9.66
CA ALA A 157 3.17 -10.01 8.87
C ALA A 157 4.45 -9.23 8.55
N ALA A 158 4.33 -7.93 8.26
CA ALA A 158 5.48 -7.05 8.00
C ALA A 158 6.38 -6.90 9.23
N ILE A 159 5.81 -6.76 10.43
CA ILE A 159 6.57 -6.67 11.69
C ILE A 159 7.31 -7.99 12.00
N GLU A 160 6.74 -9.11 11.63
CA GLU A 160 7.36 -10.44 11.82
C GLU A 160 8.38 -10.78 10.73
N ASP A 161 8.38 -10.07 9.60
CA ASP A 161 9.30 -10.32 8.50
C ASP A 161 10.75 -9.98 8.88
N PRO A 162 11.73 -10.83 8.51
CA PRO A 162 13.14 -10.56 8.80
C PRO A 162 13.78 -9.54 7.84
N ASP A 163 13.09 -9.12 6.79
CA ASP A 163 13.58 -8.17 5.78
C ASP A 163 12.82 -6.84 5.82
N PRO A 164 13.39 -5.75 5.24
CA PRO A 164 12.75 -4.45 5.28
C PRO A 164 11.42 -4.43 4.51
N VAL A 165 10.37 -3.90 5.14
CA VAL A 165 9.05 -3.73 4.54
C VAL A 165 8.69 -2.25 4.47
N ILE A 166 8.39 -1.77 3.28
CA ILE A 166 7.78 -0.47 3.01
C ILE A 166 6.28 -0.66 3.05
N PHE A 167 5.61 -0.01 4.00
CA PHE A 167 4.18 -0.14 4.22
C PHE A 167 3.48 1.17 3.87
N LEU A 168 2.92 1.23 2.65
CA LEU A 168 2.27 2.40 2.10
C LEU A 168 0.79 2.41 2.47
N GLU A 169 0.35 3.45 3.19
CA GLU A 169 -1.00 3.55 3.73
C GLU A 169 -1.84 4.53 2.89
N PRO A 170 -2.79 4.03 2.07
CA PRO A 170 -3.64 4.91 1.27
C PRO A 170 -4.55 5.77 2.16
N LYS A 171 -4.13 7.03 2.45
CA LYS A 171 -4.81 7.90 3.43
C LYS A 171 -6.23 8.31 3.02
N ARG A 172 -6.54 8.29 1.72
CA ARG A 172 -7.91 8.55 1.23
C ARG A 172 -8.94 7.60 1.82
N ILE A 173 -8.52 6.35 2.07
CA ILE A 173 -9.41 5.31 2.60
C ILE A 173 -9.21 5.04 4.10
N TYR A 174 -8.51 5.90 4.83
CA TYR A 174 -8.30 5.72 6.27
C TYR A 174 -9.60 5.59 7.07
N ASN A 175 -10.64 6.37 6.74
CA ASN A 175 -11.90 6.41 7.49
C ASN A 175 -13.06 5.65 6.83
N GLY A 176 -12.92 5.31 5.55
CA GLY A 176 -13.94 4.60 4.78
C GLY A 176 -13.46 4.30 3.36
N PRO A 177 -14.14 3.39 2.65
CA PRO A 177 -13.86 3.12 1.24
C PRO A 177 -14.19 4.35 0.39
N PHE A 178 -13.55 4.46 -0.78
CA PHE A 178 -13.76 5.57 -1.70
C PHE A 178 -13.95 5.04 -3.11
N ASP A 179 -15.16 5.12 -3.64
CA ASP A 179 -15.55 4.60 -4.97
C ASP A 179 -15.17 5.53 -6.15
N GLY A 180 -14.48 6.63 -5.87
CA GLY A 180 -14.05 7.62 -6.87
C GLY A 180 -15.01 8.79 -7.06
N HIS A 181 -16.17 8.80 -6.42
CA HIS A 181 -17.16 9.87 -6.51
C HIS A 181 -17.03 10.85 -5.34
N HIS A 182 -16.52 12.04 -5.62
CA HIS A 182 -16.28 13.09 -4.61
C HIS A 182 -17.55 13.85 -4.18
N ASP A 183 -18.63 13.70 -4.91
CA ASP A 183 -19.95 14.32 -4.66
C ASP A 183 -20.87 13.46 -3.77
N ARG A 184 -20.40 12.28 -3.37
CA ARG A 184 -21.15 11.36 -2.51
C ARG A 184 -20.59 11.35 -1.08
N PRO A 185 -21.46 11.20 -0.05
CA PRO A 185 -21.00 11.05 1.31
C PRO A 185 -20.21 9.75 1.47
N LEU A 186 -19.06 9.82 2.15
CA LEU A 186 -18.27 8.64 2.50
C LEU A 186 -19.05 7.76 3.49
N VAL A 187 -19.15 6.48 3.16
CA VAL A 187 -19.59 5.46 4.11
C VAL A 187 -18.39 5.10 4.99
N GLY A 188 -18.50 5.27 6.31
CA GLY A 188 -17.42 4.87 7.22
C GLY A 188 -17.23 3.36 7.23
N TRP A 189 -15.96 2.90 7.43
CA TRP A 189 -15.63 1.48 7.51
C TRP A 189 -16.47 0.69 8.50
N LYS A 190 -16.87 1.29 9.63
CA LYS A 190 -17.71 0.64 10.65
C LYS A 190 -19.12 0.25 10.16
N LYS A 191 -19.52 0.81 9.03
CA LYS A 191 -20.82 0.54 8.38
C LYS A 191 -20.67 -0.20 7.05
N HIS A 192 -19.47 -0.53 6.67
CA HIS A 192 -19.13 -1.22 5.42
C HIS A 192 -18.69 -2.65 5.73
N GLU A 193 -19.16 -3.63 4.96
CA GLU A 193 -18.85 -5.05 5.18
C GLU A 193 -17.35 -5.36 5.17
N LEU A 194 -16.56 -4.69 4.30
CA LEU A 194 -15.10 -4.83 4.26
C LEU A 194 -14.39 -4.13 5.42
N GLY A 195 -15.11 -3.46 6.32
CA GLY A 195 -14.59 -2.85 7.54
C GLY A 195 -14.51 -3.80 8.74
N GLU A 196 -14.97 -5.04 8.60
CA GLU A 196 -14.82 -6.06 9.63
C GLU A 196 -13.34 -6.51 9.71
N VAL A 197 -12.83 -6.57 10.94
CA VAL A 197 -11.42 -6.92 11.20
C VAL A 197 -11.39 -8.09 12.19
N PRO A 198 -10.69 -9.19 11.86
CA PRO A 198 -10.54 -10.32 12.77
C PRO A 198 -9.87 -9.91 14.10
N GLU A 199 -10.35 -10.47 15.21
CA GLU A 199 -9.77 -10.24 16.53
C GLU A 199 -8.41 -10.94 16.68
N GLY A 200 -7.55 -10.39 17.54
CA GLY A 200 -6.27 -10.98 17.92
C GLY A 200 -5.22 -10.94 16.80
N HIS A 201 -4.26 -11.83 16.91
CA HIS A 201 -3.10 -11.95 16.02
C HIS A 201 -3.46 -12.78 14.78
N THR A 202 -3.75 -12.08 13.68
CA THR A 202 -4.21 -12.67 12.42
C THR A 202 -3.40 -12.13 11.23
N PRO A 203 -2.11 -12.51 11.10
CA PRO A 203 -1.27 -12.04 10.01
C PRO A 203 -1.78 -12.53 8.65
N VAL A 204 -1.68 -11.66 7.64
CA VAL A 204 -1.94 -11.99 6.23
C VAL A 204 -0.60 -12.18 5.54
N PRO A 205 -0.36 -13.32 4.88
CA PRO A 205 0.91 -13.57 4.19
C PRO A 205 1.24 -12.52 3.14
N LEU A 206 2.46 -11.99 3.17
CA LEU A 206 2.97 -11.12 2.10
C LEU A 206 3.09 -11.92 0.79
N GLY A 207 2.86 -11.27 -0.35
CA GLY A 207 2.92 -11.90 -1.66
C GLY A 207 1.70 -12.74 -2.03
N LYS A 208 0.54 -12.45 -1.42
CA LYS A 208 -0.73 -13.05 -1.76
C LYS A 208 -1.77 -11.99 -2.12
N ALA A 209 -2.25 -12.02 -3.36
CA ALA A 209 -3.34 -11.19 -3.82
C ALA A 209 -4.70 -11.64 -3.26
N ALA A 210 -5.70 -10.76 -3.35
CA ALA A 210 -7.09 -11.09 -3.01
C ALA A 210 -8.00 -10.82 -4.22
N LEU A 211 -8.86 -11.78 -4.55
CA LEU A 211 -9.94 -11.60 -5.50
C LEU A 211 -11.09 -10.90 -4.80
N ARG A 212 -11.44 -9.68 -5.23
CA ARG A 212 -12.47 -8.84 -4.62
C ARG A 212 -13.81 -8.88 -5.35
N ALA A 213 -13.80 -9.18 -6.63
CA ALA A 213 -14.97 -9.47 -7.45
C ALA A 213 -14.59 -10.53 -8.47
N GLU A 214 -15.56 -11.36 -8.87
CA GLU A 214 -15.40 -12.39 -9.87
C GLU A 214 -16.21 -12.03 -11.13
N GLY A 215 -15.62 -12.29 -12.30
CA GLY A 215 -16.25 -12.10 -13.59
C GLY A 215 -15.42 -12.68 -14.73
N ASP A 216 -15.97 -12.71 -15.94
CA ASP A 216 -15.41 -13.49 -17.04
C ASP A 216 -14.89 -12.66 -18.22
N ASP A 217 -15.24 -11.35 -18.31
CA ASP A 217 -14.96 -10.53 -19.49
C ASP A 217 -13.60 -9.83 -19.46
N LEU A 218 -13.10 -9.47 -18.27
CA LEU A 218 -11.79 -8.83 -18.08
C LEU A 218 -11.25 -9.03 -16.66
N THR A 219 -9.93 -8.86 -16.53
CA THR A 219 -9.23 -8.79 -15.25
C THR A 219 -8.80 -7.35 -14.98
N ILE A 220 -9.19 -6.77 -13.85
CA ILE A 220 -8.70 -5.50 -13.35
C ILE A 220 -7.69 -5.78 -12.22
N VAL A 221 -6.42 -5.42 -12.45
CA VAL A 221 -5.33 -5.58 -11.48
C VAL A 221 -5.08 -4.24 -10.80
N THR A 222 -5.19 -4.19 -9.48
CA THR A 222 -5.11 -2.92 -8.74
C THR A 222 -4.65 -3.10 -7.30
N TYR A 223 -4.51 -2.01 -6.53
CA TYR A 223 -4.14 -1.99 -5.12
C TYR A 223 -4.57 -0.67 -4.44
N GLY A 224 -4.59 -0.68 -3.13
CA GLY A 224 -4.89 0.50 -2.31
C GLY A 224 -6.27 1.13 -2.60
N THR A 225 -6.32 2.45 -2.72
CA THR A 225 -7.56 3.21 -2.99
C THR A 225 -8.28 2.72 -4.25
N MET A 226 -7.52 2.35 -5.28
CA MET A 226 -8.08 2.05 -6.59
C MET A 226 -8.87 0.74 -6.64
N VAL A 227 -8.71 -0.14 -5.64
CA VAL A 227 -9.57 -1.33 -5.46
C VAL A 227 -11.04 -0.92 -5.33
N HIS A 228 -11.33 0.10 -4.53
CA HIS A 228 -12.70 0.55 -4.30
C HIS A 228 -13.30 1.26 -5.51
N VAL A 229 -12.47 2.02 -6.24
CA VAL A 229 -12.89 2.63 -7.51
C VAL A 229 -13.25 1.56 -8.54
N ALA A 230 -12.42 0.52 -8.68
CA ALA A 230 -12.69 -0.61 -9.57
C ALA A 230 -14.00 -1.33 -9.19
N LEU A 231 -14.18 -1.66 -7.91
CA LEU A 231 -15.39 -2.32 -7.41
C LEU A 231 -16.64 -1.46 -7.66
N GLY A 232 -16.55 -0.14 -7.42
CA GLY A 232 -17.63 0.81 -7.66
C GLY A 232 -18.05 0.87 -9.13
N VAL A 233 -17.08 0.88 -10.06
CA VAL A 233 -17.33 0.89 -11.50
C VAL A 233 -17.91 -0.45 -11.97
N VAL A 234 -17.32 -1.57 -11.55
CA VAL A 234 -17.80 -2.91 -11.91
C VAL A 234 -19.26 -3.10 -11.49
N ALA A 235 -19.58 -2.79 -10.23
CA ALA A 235 -20.94 -2.92 -9.71
C ALA A 235 -21.91 -1.91 -10.36
N GLY A 236 -21.48 -0.65 -10.52
CA GLY A 236 -22.34 0.42 -11.06
C GLY A 236 -22.70 0.26 -12.53
N ALA A 237 -21.80 -0.30 -13.34
CA ALA A 237 -22.00 -0.55 -14.76
C ALA A 237 -22.46 -2.00 -15.07
N GLY A 238 -22.58 -2.87 -14.05
CA GLY A 238 -22.98 -4.26 -14.22
C GLY A 238 -21.98 -5.09 -15.05
N LEU A 239 -20.67 -4.81 -14.90
CA LEU A 239 -19.60 -5.48 -15.63
C LEU A 239 -19.28 -6.86 -15.02
N SER A 240 -18.93 -7.82 -15.88
CA SER A 240 -18.40 -9.14 -15.48
C SER A 240 -16.88 -9.08 -15.45
N ALA A 241 -16.29 -8.73 -14.29
CA ALA A 241 -14.85 -8.53 -14.19
C ALA A 241 -14.26 -9.15 -12.92
N ASP A 242 -13.11 -9.80 -13.05
CA ASP A 242 -12.25 -10.06 -11.91
C ASP A 242 -11.63 -8.74 -11.41
N VAL A 243 -11.72 -8.47 -10.13
CA VAL A 243 -10.97 -7.38 -9.48
C VAL A 243 -9.95 -7.99 -8.54
N ILE A 244 -8.68 -7.93 -8.94
CA ILE A 244 -7.56 -8.46 -8.16
C ILE A 244 -6.89 -7.32 -7.39
N ASP A 245 -6.96 -7.39 -6.07
CA ASP A 245 -6.23 -6.55 -5.15
C ASP A 245 -4.88 -7.18 -4.82
N LEU A 246 -3.81 -6.59 -5.28
CA LEU A 246 -2.46 -7.12 -5.10
C LEU A 246 -2.02 -7.15 -3.63
N ARG A 247 -2.42 -6.18 -2.81
CA ARG A 247 -2.03 -6.04 -1.40
C ARG A 247 -0.52 -5.89 -1.18
N THR A 248 0.27 -6.71 -1.85
CA THR A 248 1.74 -6.70 -1.86
C THR A 248 2.24 -6.52 -3.29
N LEU A 249 3.09 -5.52 -3.50
CA LEU A 249 3.69 -5.26 -4.80
C LEU A 249 5.00 -6.03 -4.96
N VAL A 250 5.76 -6.17 -3.87
CA VAL A 250 6.97 -7.01 -3.78
C VAL A 250 6.94 -7.73 -2.44
N PRO A 251 6.93 -9.07 -2.41
CA PRO A 251 6.79 -9.99 -3.56
C PRO A 251 5.40 -9.92 -4.20
N LEU A 252 5.34 -10.11 -5.52
CA LEU A 252 4.11 -10.06 -6.30
C LEU A 252 3.49 -11.46 -6.43
N ASP A 253 2.16 -11.58 -6.27
CA ASP A 253 1.39 -12.79 -6.61
C ASP A 253 1.03 -12.78 -8.09
N ILE A 254 2.05 -12.89 -8.95
CA ILE A 254 1.85 -12.88 -10.41
C ILE A 254 1.02 -14.08 -10.89
N ASP A 255 1.11 -15.21 -10.21
CA ASP A 255 0.37 -16.42 -10.59
C ASP A 255 -1.13 -16.22 -10.52
N ALA A 256 -1.63 -15.52 -9.49
CA ALA A 256 -3.04 -15.16 -9.36
C ALA A 256 -3.50 -14.26 -10.52
N VAL A 257 -2.68 -13.26 -10.89
CA VAL A 257 -2.96 -12.37 -12.02
C VAL A 257 -2.99 -13.14 -13.34
N VAL A 258 -1.97 -13.96 -13.60
CA VAL A 258 -1.85 -14.76 -14.83
C VAL A 258 -3.00 -15.74 -14.97
N ALA A 259 -3.41 -16.41 -13.89
CA ALA A 259 -4.53 -17.34 -13.89
C ALA A 259 -5.84 -16.64 -14.30
N SER A 260 -6.10 -15.46 -13.75
CA SER A 260 -7.28 -14.65 -14.08
C SER A 260 -7.24 -14.16 -15.54
N VAL A 261 -6.13 -13.54 -15.96
CA VAL A 261 -6.00 -13.01 -17.33
C VAL A 261 -6.10 -14.09 -18.39
N LYS A 262 -5.57 -15.29 -18.14
CA LYS A 262 -5.72 -16.44 -19.07
C LYS A 262 -7.17 -16.89 -19.23
N ARG A 263 -8.00 -16.67 -18.23
CA ARG A 263 -9.43 -17.00 -18.26
C ARG A 263 -10.24 -15.90 -18.94
N THR A 264 -9.97 -14.65 -18.61
CA THR A 264 -10.77 -13.50 -19.09
C THR A 264 -10.34 -12.95 -20.45
N GLY A 265 -9.12 -13.25 -20.90
CA GLY A 265 -8.56 -12.77 -22.17
C GLY A 265 -8.18 -11.29 -22.20
N ARG A 266 -8.56 -10.49 -21.22
CA ARG A 266 -8.35 -9.04 -21.18
C ARG A 266 -7.79 -8.59 -19.85
N CYS A 267 -6.86 -7.62 -19.88
CA CYS A 267 -6.24 -7.09 -18.67
C CYS A 267 -6.19 -5.57 -18.65
N LEU A 268 -6.67 -4.98 -17.54
CA LEU A 268 -6.53 -3.57 -17.23
C LEU A 268 -5.79 -3.42 -15.90
N VAL A 269 -4.71 -2.64 -15.90
CA VAL A 269 -3.95 -2.28 -14.70
C VAL A 269 -4.34 -0.87 -14.25
N LEU A 270 -4.74 -0.72 -12.99
CA LEU A 270 -5.25 0.52 -12.42
C LEU A 270 -4.46 0.91 -11.17
N HIS A 271 -3.88 2.13 -11.15
CA HIS A 271 -3.21 2.67 -9.97
C HIS A 271 -3.25 4.20 -9.93
N GLU A 272 -3.04 4.79 -8.75
CA GLU A 272 -3.11 6.24 -8.53
C GLU A 272 -1.82 6.98 -8.95
N ALA A 273 -0.66 6.35 -8.87
CA ALA A 273 0.62 6.91 -9.30
C ALA A 273 0.63 7.30 -10.78
N THR A 274 1.63 8.08 -11.19
CA THR A 274 1.84 8.48 -12.59
C THR A 274 1.97 7.29 -13.54
N LEU A 275 1.60 7.49 -14.80
CA LEU A 275 1.60 6.43 -15.82
C LEU A 275 3.02 6.00 -16.20
N THR A 276 3.91 6.98 -16.46
CA THR A 276 5.28 6.71 -16.92
C THR A 276 6.12 6.10 -15.80
N SER A 277 6.68 4.93 -16.05
CA SER A 277 7.51 4.17 -15.10
C SER A 277 6.81 3.85 -13.76
N GLY A 278 5.48 3.97 -13.69
CA GLY A 278 4.70 3.46 -12.57
C GLY A 278 4.73 1.93 -12.52
N PHE A 279 4.41 1.34 -11.37
CA PHE A 279 4.43 -0.11 -11.17
C PHE A 279 3.55 -0.88 -12.17
N GLY A 280 2.49 -0.23 -12.68
CA GLY A 280 1.65 -0.79 -13.73
C GLY A 280 2.38 -1.09 -15.05
N ALA A 281 3.54 -0.49 -15.30
CA ALA A 281 4.37 -0.83 -16.48
C ALA A 281 5.01 -2.21 -16.32
N GLU A 282 5.49 -2.54 -15.12
CA GLU A 282 6.03 -3.86 -14.79
C GLU A 282 4.93 -4.92 -14.85
N LEU A 283 3.76 -4.66 -14.27
CA LEU A 283 2.62 -5.57 -14.36
C LEU A 283 2.22 -5.86 -15.81
N ALA A 284 2.15 -4.82 -16.65
CA ALA A 284 1.84 -4.98 -18.07
C ALA A 284 2.88 -5.83 -18.81
N ALA A 285 4.18 -5.66 -18.47
CA ALA A 285 5.25 -6.46 -19.08
C ALA A 285 5.12 -7.94 -18.67
N GLN A 286 4.98 -8.24 -17.37
CA GLN A 286 4.86 -9.62 -16.89
C GLN A 286 3.59 -10.32 -17.41
N VAL A 287 2.46 -9.61 -17.46
CA VAL A 287 1.22 -10.14 -18.06
C VAL A 287 1.41 -10.41 -19.55
N GLN A 288 2.05 -9.48 -20.27
CA GLN A 288 2.33 -9.66 -21.71
C GLN A 288 3.21 -10.88 -21.95
N GLU A 289 4.24 -11.11 -21.16
CA GLU A 289 5.12 -12.29 -21.31
C GLU A 289 4.39 -13.60 -21.00
N ALA A 290 3.59 -13.64 -19.92
CA ALA A 290 2.97 -14.86 -19.44
C ALA A 290 1.64 -15.22 -20.18
N CYS A 291 0.95 -14.20 -20.72
CA CYS A 291 -0.40 -14.35 -21.27
C CYS A 291 -0.52 -14.00 -22.76
N PHE A 292 0.58 -13.74 -23.47
CA PHE A 292 0.57 -13.26 -24.87
C PHE A 292 -0.43 -14.01 -25.79
N TYR A 293 -0.43 -15.34 -25.73
CA TYR A 293 -1.31 -16.17 -26.56
C TYR A 293 -2.76 -16.31 -26.03
N HIS A 294 -3.06 -15.67 -24.90
CA HIS A 294 -4.39 -15.67 -24.29
C HIS A 294 -5.04 -14.29 -24.35
N LEU A 295 -4.24 -13.24 -24.62
CA LEU A 295 -4.74 -11.88 -24.68
C LEU A 295 -5.52 -11.66 -25.99
N GLU A 296 -6.74 -11.16 -25.84
CA GLU A 296 -7.63 -10.75 -26.95
C GLU A 296 -7.46 -9.28 -27.30
N ALA A 297 -6.85 -8.49 -26.40
CA ALA A 297 -6.56 -7.07 -26.57
C ALA A 297 -5.24 -6.69 -25.89
N PRO A 298 -4.60 -5.56 -26.24
CA PRO A 298 -3.41 -5.07 -25.53
C PRO A 298 -3.71 -4.79 -24.05
N VAL A 299 -2.75 -5.10 -23.17
CA VAL A 299 -2.86 -4.74 -21.75
C VAL A 299 -3.04 -3.23 -21.59
N LYS A 300 -4.14 -2.80 -20.97
CA LYS A 300 -4.48 -1.40 -20.77
C LYS A 300 -3.99 -0.91 -19.41
N ARG A 301 -3.39 0.29 -19.36
CA ARG A 301 -3.02 0.94 -18.11
C ARG A 301 -3.85 2.22 -17.91
N VAL A 302 -4.48 2.35 -16.74
CA VAL A 302 -5.18 3.55 -16.29
C VAL A 302 -4.52 4.01 -14.99
N ALA A 303 -3.98 5.22 -15.01
CA ALA A 303 -3.13 5.73 -13.92
C ALA A 303 -3.25 7.23 -13.76
N GLY A 304 -2.63 7.83 -12.75
CA GLY A 304 -2.47 9.27 -12.62
C GLY A 304 -1.75 9.87 -13.83
N TRP A 305 -1.95 11.16 -14.06
CA TRP A 305 -1.28 11.86 -15.17
C TRP A 305 0.22 12.07 -14.86
N ASP A 306 1.03 12.16 -15.91
CA ASP A 306 2.46 12.48 -15.80
C ASP A 306 2.67 13.99 -15.55
N THR A 307 2.15 14.47 -14.44
CA THR A 307 2.29 15.86 -13.97
C THR A 307 2.62 15.86 -12.47
N PRO A 308 3.23 16.92 -11.94
CA PRO A 308 3.26 17.13 -10.50
C PRO A 308 1.83 17.08 -9.94
N TYR A 309 1.66 16.49 -8.76
CA TYR A 309 0.33 16.32 -8.18
C TYR A 309 -0.36 17.68 -7.96
N PRO A 310 -1.52 17.94 -8.60
CA PRO A 310 -2.17 19.26 -8.54
C PRO A 310 -2.92 19.43 -7.21
N HIS A 311 -3.07 20.68 -6.75
CA HIS A 311 -3.85 21.01 -5.58
C HIS A 311 -5.36 21.04 -5.88
N ALA A 312 -5.80 22.08 -6.62
CA ALA A 312 -7.21 22.25 -6.96
C ALA A 312 -7.71 21.24 -8.02
N GLY A 313 -6.80 20.72 -8.83
CA GLY A 313 -7.10 19.72 -9.87
C GLY A 313 -6.94 18.27 -9.43
N GLU A 314 -7.03 17.98 -8.13
CA GLU A 314 -6.87 16.61 -7.60
C GLU A 314 -7.83 15.62 -8.28
N TRP A 315 -9.08 16.02 -8.53
CA TRP A 315 -10.07 15.16 -9.18
C TRP A 315 -9.80 14.91 -10.66
N ASP A 316 -9.19 15.86 -11.36
CA ASP A 316 -8.79 15.70 -12.77
C ASP A 316 -7.57 14.76 -12.89
N TYR A 317 -6.67 14.83 -11.92
CA TYR A 317 -5.49 13.94 -11.84
C TYR A 317 -5.87 12.50 -11.54
N PHE A 318 -6.76 12.32 -10.59
CA PHE A 318 -7.16 11.00 -10.07
C PHE A 318 -7.84 10.18 -11.17
N PRO A 319 -7.47 8.88 -11.35
CA PRO A 319 -8.10 8.01 -12.34
C PRO A 319 -9.51 7.58 -11.88
N GLY A 320 -10.44 8.52 -11.90
CA GLY A 320 -11.81 8.35 -11.42
C GLY A 320 -12.68 7.43 -12.27
N PRO A 321 -13.93 7.18 -11.83
CA PRO A 321 -14.85 6.20 -12.40
C PRO A 321 -15.11 6.38 -13.89
N GLU A 322 -15.34 7.62 -14.35
CA GLU A 322 -15.62 7.90 -15.77
C GLU A 322 -14.43 7.55 -16.66
N ARG A 323 -13.20 7.90 -16.20
CA ARG A 323 -11.98 7.57 -16.94
C ARG A 323 -11.74 6.07 -16.97
N LEU A 324 -11.99 5.38 -15.86
CA LEU A 324 -11.88 3.93 -15.78
C LEU A 324 -12.89 3.25 -16.71
N LEU A 325 -14.18 3.62 -16.62
CA LEU A 325 -15.26 3.02 -17.42
C LEU A 325 -14.99 3.16 -18.93
N ARG A 326 -14.68 4.35 -19.41
CA ARG A 326 -14.34 4.57 -20.84
C ARG A 326 -13.19 3.68 -21.32
N ASN A 327 -12.19 3.42 -20.49
CA ASN A 327 -11.07 2.54 -20.84
C ASN A 327 -11.45 1.05 -20.79
N ILE A 328 -12.38 0.66 -19.93
CA ILE A 328 -12.93 -0.70 -19.90
C ILE A 328 -13.76 -0.94 -21.17
N GLU A 329 -14.68 -0.03 -21.50
CA GLU A 329 -15.50 -0.12 -22.71
C GLU A 329 -14.63 -0.26 -23.96
N ALA A 330 -13.64 0.60 -24.14
CA ALA A 330 -12.69 0.52 -25.25
C ALA A 330 -11.87 -0.79 -25.28
N LEU A 331 -11.62 -1.40 -24.12
CA LEU A 331 -10.92 -2.68 -24.02
C LEU A 331 -11.84 -3.86 -24.37
N LEU A 332 -13.14 -3.77 -24.06
CA LEU A 332 -14.13 -4.80 -24.39
C LEU A 332 -14.53 -4.78 -25.86
N GLU A 333 -14.39 -3.64 -26.54
CA GLU A 333 -14.68 -3.47 -27.97
C GLU A 333 -13.50 -3.85 -28.89
N ALA A 334 -12.28 -4.01 -28.31
CA ALA A 334 -11.07 -4.31 -29.09
C ALA A 334 -10.99 -5.77 -29.47
#